data_15726a7855c334949ca7eb00748a3dcf
#
_entry.id   15726a7855c334949ca7eb00748a3dcf
#
_cell.length_a   1.000
_cell.length_b   1.000
_cell.length_c   1.000
_cell.angle_alpha   90.00
_cell.angle_beta   90.00
_cell.angle_gamma   90.00
#
_symmetry.space_group_name_H-M   'P 1'
#
loop_
_entity.id
_entity.type
_entity.pdbx_description
1 polymer ?
#
loop_
_entity_poly.entity_id
_entity_poly.type
_entity_poly.pdbx_seq_one_letter_code
_entity_poly.pdbx_strand_id
1 'polypeptide(L)'
;SGVILDQYWNYVKKKKIKFNLAVSNTHLLNNFGYSKSDIIKDGFKIDDEIFMTLDGYNDVTMAKSLAIFGQSFSDLLNRVRPDWVVLAGDRGETFMASVISAYMNIPIAHIQAGELSGNIDGQARHAIGKFAHLHFASNIDAAKRLEKLGEQKFRIQNLGAPQLDDMQNTQKILIAQKKLEKKFVEISKINYALCIFHPVVEEYQRTKKNYSILHNFLKKHVKFRIWISPNSDSGSNIIKDSFNKLRDSNDLLIDNLPRFEYISLLKNCDFIIGNSSSGIIESASFKKPCINIGRRQKNRFSVRNVVNIEVINYR
;
A
#
# COMPACT_ATOMS: atom_id res chain seq x y z
N SER A 1 -2.34 -1.75 6.58
CA SER A 1 -1.78 -1.31 7.89
C SER A 1 -2.62 -1.78 9.07
N GLY A 2 -3.95 -1.88 8.98
CA GLY A 2 -4.81 -2.38 10.07
C GLY A 2 -4.43 -3.77 10.60
N VAL A 3 -4.08 -4.69 9.72
CA VAL A 3 -3.70 -6.08 10.09
C VAL A 3 -2.51 -6.13 11.02
N ILE A 4 -1.47 -5.36 10.73
CA ILE A 4 -0.26 -5.29 11.57
C ILE A 4 -0.62 -4.76 12.96
N LEU A 5 -1.50 -3.77 13.02
CA LEU A 5 -1.96 -3.18 14.27
C LEU A 5 -2.80 -4.17 15.10
N ASP A 6 -3.74 -4.91 14.49
CA ASP A 6 -4.61 -5.87 15.19
C ASP A 6 -3.81 -6.98 15.89
N GLN A 7 -2.85 -7.58 15.21
CA GLN A 7 -2.01 -8.64 15.77
C GLN A 7 -1.12 -8.12 16.90
N TYR A 8 -0.50 -6.95 16.71
CA TYR A 8 0.29 -6.30 17.74
C TYR A 8 -0.53 -5.90 18.96
N TRP A 9 -1.75 -5.37 18.76
CA TRP A 9 -2.59 -4.84 19.83
C TRP A 9 -2.96 -5.88 20.87
N ASN A 10 -3.33 -7.08 20.44
CA ASN A 10 -3.66 -8.18 21.35
C ASN A 10 -2.45 -8.64 22.15
N TYR A 11 -1.26 -8.68 21.53
CA TYR A 11 -0.02 -9.02 22.19
C TYR A 11 0.43 -7.93 23.18
N VAL A 12 0.36 -6.68 22.77
CA VAL A 12 0.71 -5.49 23.55
C VAL A 12 -0.11 -5.41 24.84
N LYS A 13 -1.44 -5.59 24.75
CA LYS A 13 -2.31 -5.63 25.94
C LYS A 13 -1.94 -6.75 26.91
N LYS A 14 -1.66 -7.95 26.39
CA LYS A 14 -1.32 -9.11 27.21
C LYS A 14 0.03 -8.97 27.91
N LYS A 15 0.99 -8.27 27.30
CA LYS A 15 2.36 -8.12 27.81
C LYS A 15 2.64 -6.79 28.51
N LYS A 16 1.64 -5.93 28.70
CA LYS A 16 1.80 -4.58 29.31
C LYS A 16 2.81 -3.68 28.58
N ILE A 17 2.97 -3.85 27.28
CA ILE A 17 3.81 -2.99 26.44
C ILE A 17 3.07 -1.67 26.22
N LYS A 18 3.74 -0.55 26.47
CA LYS A 18 3.21 0.77 26.11
C LYS A 18 3.35 0.96 24.60
N PHE A 19 2.23 1.14 23.93
CA PHE A 19 2.17 1.34 22.49
C PHE A 19 1.72 2.76 22.19
N ASN A 20 2.48 3.45 21.32
CA ASN A 20 2.15 4.79 20.85
C ASN A 20 1.96 4.73 19.33
N LEU A 21 0.80 5.14 18.83
CA LEU A 21 0.45 5.13 17.42
C LEU A 21 0.47 6.56 16.86
N ALA A 22 1.41 6.82 15.96
CA ALA A 22 1.45 8.04 15.17
C ALA A 22 0.92 7.79 13.75
N VAL A 23 0.12 8.71 13.23
CA VAL A 23 -0.40 8.70 11.85
C VAL A 23 0.02 9.94 11.10
N SER A 24 0.20 9.80 9.78
CA SER A 24 0.62 10.91 8.93
C SER A 24 0.09 10.76 7.50
N ASN A 25 0.40 11.74 6.65
CA ASN A 25 0.17 11.73 5.20
C ASN A 25 -1.29 11.41 4.84
N THR A 26 -1.54 10.45 3.95
CA THR A 26 -2.87 10.11 3.42
C THR A 26 -3.90 9.75 4.48
N HIS A 27 -3.48 9.27 5.65
CA HIS A 27 -4.38 8.99 6.76
C HIS A 27 -5.09 10.24 7.30
N LEU A 28 -4.51 11.42 7.11
CA LEU A 28 -5.02 12.71 7.59
C LEU A 28 -5.64 13.58 6.49
N LEU A 29 -5.71 13.09 5.24
CA LEU A 29 -6.17 13.84 4.08
C LEU A 29 -7.57 13.39 3.63
N ASN A 30 -8.53 14.32 3.64
CA ASN A 30 -9.90 14.06 3.19
C ASN A 30 -9.97 13.59 1.72
N ASN A 31 -9.16 14.20 0.84
CA ASN A 31 -9.11 13.88 -0.58
C ASN A 31 -8.59 12.47 -0.89
N PHE A 32 -8.03 11.78 0.13
CA PHE A 32 -7.52 10.40 0.04
C PHE A 32 -8.26 9.44 0.97
N GLY A 33 -9.50 9.79 1.35
CA GLY A 33 -10.41 8.93 2.08
C GLY A 33 -10.30 8.97 3.60
N TYR A 34 -9.44 9.85 4.17
CA TYR A 34 -9.30 10.11 5.61
C TYR A 34 -9.30 8.82 6.45
N SER A 35 -8.41 7.88 6.09
CA SER A 35 -8.40 6.53 6.69
C SER A 35 -8.04 6.48 8.18
N LYS A 36 -7.76 7.64 8.81
CA LYS A 36 -7.72 7.81 10.26
C LYS A 36 -9.01 7.31 10.91
N SER A 37 -10.17 7.58 10.30
CA SER A 37 -11.47 7.14 10.82
C SER A 37 -11.59 5.61 10.87
N ASP A 38 -10.95 4.90 9.95
CA ASP A 38 -10.97 3.43 9.91
C ASP A 38 -10.07 2.84 11.00
N ILE A 39 -8.92 3.47 11.26
CA ILE A 39 -8.03 3.10 12.37
C ILE A 39 -8.78 3.20 13.71
N ILE A 40 -9.54 4.28 13.91
CA ILE A 40 -10.35 4.49 15.14
C ILE A 40 -11.50 3.46 15.22
N LYS A 41 -12.19 3.16 14.10
CA LYS A 41 -13.25 2.14 14.05
C LYS A 41 -12.74 0.74 14.35
N ASP A 42 -11.49 0.45 13.98
CA ASP A 42 -10.80 -0.80 14.31
C ASP A 42 -10.38 -0.87 15.80
N GLY A 43 -10.68 0.16 16.59
CA GLY A 43 -10.46 0.20 18.04
C GLY A 43 -9.09 0.68 18.47
N PHE A 44 -8.29 1.27 17.56
CA PHE A 44 -6.98 1.83 17.89
C PHE A 44 -7.11 3.28 18.35
N LYS A 45 -6.39 3.60 19.43
CA LYS A 45 -6.16 4.98 19.83
C LYS A 45 -5.02 5.55 19.01
N ILE A 46 -5.23 6.68 18.37
CA ILE A 46 -4.18 7.47 17.75
C ILE A 46 -3.64 8.42 18.82
N ASP A 47 -2.35 8.33 19.10
CA ASP A 47 -1.69 9.15 20.11
C ASP A 47 -1.11 10.42 19.51
N ASP A 48 -0.66 10.37 18.25
CA ASP A 48 -0.04 11.48 17.56
C ASP A 48 -0.44 11.59 16.09
N GLU A 49 -0.57 12.81 15.61
CA GLU A 49 -0.87 13.15 14.22
C GLU A 49 0.21 14.07 13.66
N ILE A 50 0.85 13.66 12.57
CA ILE A 50 1.90 14.43 11.91
C ILE A 50 1.39 14.95 10.58
N PHE A 51 1.04 16.23 10.55
CA PHE A 51 0.64 16.93 9.34
C PHE A 51 1.89 17.32 8.54
N MET A 52 2.10 16.69 7.41
CA MET A 52 3.30 16.88 6.59
C MET A 52 3.00 17.34 5.16
N THR A 53 1.83 16.99 4.64
CA THR A 53 1.53 17.08 3.22
C THR A 53 1.28 18.52 2.77
N LEU A 54 2.08 18.98 1.81
CA LEU A 54 1.85 20.22 1.11
C LEU A 54 0.98 19.97 -0.12
N ASP A 55 0.11 20.92 -0.44
CA ASP A 55 -0.69 20.89 -1.66
C ASP A 55 0.19 21.03 -2.92
N GLY A 56 -0.37 20.65 -4.09
CA GLY A 56 0.31 20.69 -5.38
C GLY A 56 0.77 19.34 -5.91
N TYR A 57 0.98 18.33 -5.06
CA TYR A 57 1.26 16.93 -5.41
C TYR A 57 2.31 16.75 -6.52
N ASN A 58 3.40 17.52 -6.46
CA ASN A 58 4.55 17.43 -7.35
C ASN A 58 5.82 17.01 -6.59
N ASP A 59 6.92 16.83 -7.30
CA ASP A 59 8.21 16.39 -6.76
C ASP A 59 8.75 17.33 -5.68
N VAL A 60 8.65 18.66 -5.88
CA VAL A 60 9.12 19.66 -4.92
C VAL A 60 8.29 19.63 -3.65
N THR A 61 6.95 19.61 -3.77
CA THR A 61 6.07 19.55 -2.59
C THR A 61 6.19 18.22 -1.85
N MET A 62 6.42 17.10 -2.55
CA MET A 62 6.75 15.81 -1.95
C MET A 62 8.04 15.89 -1.12
N ALA A 63 9.13 16.40 -1.70
CA ALA A 63 10.41 16.50 -0.99
C ALA A 63 10.31 17.40 0.25
N LYS A 64 9.62 18.54 0.14
CA LYS A 64 9.37 19.46 1.27
C LYS A 64 8.51 18.81 2.35
N SER A 65 7.49 18.05 1.96
CA SER A 65 6.61 17.30 2.91
C SER A 65 7.41 16.30 3.74
N LEU A 66 8.39 15.60 3.14
CA LEU A 66 9.28 14.71 3.88
C LEU A 66 10.15 15.45 4.89
N ALA A 67 10.63 16.63 4.56
CA ALA A 67 11.42 17.46 5.51
C ALA A 67 10.56 17.91 6.70
N ILE A 68 9.31 18.35 6.44
CA ILE A 68 8.33 18.71 7.50
C ILE A 68 8.04 17.50 8.40
N PHE A 69 7.84 16.32 7.81
CA PHE A 69 7.67 15.08 8.58
C PHE A 69 8.87 14.83 9.48
N GLY A 70 10.10 14.92 8.96
CA GLY A 70 11.30 14.66 9.72
C GLY A 70 11.43 15.57 10.95
N GLN A 71 11.15 16.86 10.80
CA GLN A 71 11.13 17.81 11.92
C GLN A 71 10.09 17.43 12.98
N SER A 72 8.83 17.24 12.58
CA SER A 72 7.75 16.91 13.49
C SER A 72 7.96 15.54 14.18
N PHE A 73 8.53 14.58 13.46
CA PHE A 73 8.80 13.26 14.00
C PHE A 73 9.94 13.26 15.02
N SER A 74 10.94 14.13 14.85
CA SER A 74 12.01 14.31 15.86
C SER A 74 11.46 14.84 17.17
N ASP A 75 10.53 15.81 17.12
CA ASP A 75 9.85 16.33 18.31
C ASP A 75 9.01 15.26 19.01
N LEU A 76 8.28 14.45 18.22
CA LEU A 76 7.53 13.30 18.71
C LEU A 76 8.45 12.31 19.47
N LEU A 77 9.53 11.89 18.86
CA LEU A 77 10.47 10.95 19.46
C LEU A 77 11.14 11.52 20.72
N ASN A 78 11.45 12.80 20.72
CA ASN A 78 12.00 13.47 21.91
C ASN A 78 11.02 13.48 23.09
N ARG A 79 9.74 13.64 22.82
CA ARG A 79 8.67 13.63 23.83
C ARG A 79 8.32 12.23 24.32
N VAL A 80 8.20 11.25 23.41
CA VAL A 80 7.75 9.89 23.73
C VAL A 80 8.87 9.02 24.29
N ARG A 81 10.11 9.18 23.78
CA ARG A 81 11.28 8.38 24.14
C ARG A 81 10.99 6.87 24.07
N PRO A 82 10.59 6.33 22.91
CA PRO A 82 10.27 4.92 22.78
C PRO A 82 11.54 4.06 22.83
N ASP A 83 11.42 2.84 23.36
CA ASP A 83 12.50 1.85 23.31
C ASP A 83 12.71 1.28 21.89
N TRP A 84 11.65 1.27 21.07
CA TRP A 84 11.66 0.79 19.69
C TRP A 84 10.72 1.61 18.81
N VAL A 85 11.16 1.83 17.58
CA VAL A 85 10.30 2.33 16.50
C VAL A 85 10.00 1.18 15.54
N VAL A 86 8.69 0.93 15.28
CA VAL A 86 8.25 -0.09 14.33
C VAL A 86 7.81 0.60 13.05
N LEU A 87 8.47 0.27 11.95
CA LEU A 87 8.21 0.84 10.63
C LEU A 87 7.69 -0.25 9.69
N ALA A 88 6.74 0.10 8.83
CA ALA A 88 6.17 -0.84 7.87
C ALA A 88 6.25 -0.28 6.44
N GLY A 89 6.73 -1.10 5.50
CA GLY A 89 6.78 -0.77 4.08
C GLY A 89 7.95 0.13 3.69
N ASP A 90 7.70 1.03 2.73
CA ASP A 90 8.73 1.70 1.93
C ASP A 90 8.41 3.16 1.57
N ARG A 91 7.38 3.74 2.17
CA ARG A 91 6.97 5.11 1.89
C ARG A 91 8.04 6.12 2.33
N GLY A 92 8.03 7.30 1.71
CA GLY A 92 8.98 8.36 2.03
C GLY A 92 8.98 8.76 3.51
N GLU A 93 7.79 8.86 4.14
CA GLU A 93 7.66 9.11 5.56
C GLU A 93 8.26 7.99 6.42
N THR A 94 8.15 6.73 5.99
CA THR A 94 8.78 5.59 6.66
C THR A 94 10.30 5.66 6.56
N PHE A 95 10.81 6.08 5.40
CA PHE A 95 12.24 6.31 5.21
C PHE A 95 12.74 7.44 6.13
N MET A 96 12.08 8.58 6.14
CA MET A 96 12.46 9.69 7.05
C MET A 96 12.38 9.29 8.52
N ALA A 97 11.35 8.52 8.91
CA ALA A 97 11.26 8.00 10.27
C ALA A 97 12.46 7.12 10.63
N SER A 98 12.96 6.30 9.69
CA SER A 98 14.14 5.47 9.92
C SER A 98 15.42 6.30 10.13
N VAL A 99 15.62 7.33 9.31
CA VAL A 99 16.75 8.26 9.44
C VAL A 99 16.72 8.96 10.81
N ILE A 100 15.60 9.59 11.16
CA ILE A 100 15.46 10.32 12.42
C ILE A 100 15.64 9.40 13.62
N SER A 101 15.03 8.21 13.63
CA SER A 101 15.19 7.25 14.71
C SER A 101 16.65 6.83 14.91
N ALA A 102 17.38 6.57 13.81
CA ALA A 102 18.78 6.19 13.85
C ALA A 102 19.66 7.30 14.46
N TYR A 103 19.48 8.55 14.03
CA TYR A 103 20.22 9.70 14.57
C TYR A 103 19.85 10.03 16.03
N MET A 104 18.68 9.59 16.49
CA MET A 104 18.26 9.70 17.89
C MET A 104 18.61 8.46 18.73
N ASN A 105 19.38 7.50 18.17
CA ASN A 105 19.79 6.25 18.81
C ASN A 105 18.61 5.39 19.30
N ILE A 106 17.51 5.37 18.55
CA ILE A 106 16.34 4.56 18.85
C ILE A 106 16.32 3.33 17.92
N PRO A 107 16.28 2.11 18.45
CA PRO A 107 16.25 0.89 17.64
C PRO A 107 15.01 0.81 16.73
N ILE A 108 15.19 0.23 15.55
CA ILE A 108 14.16 0.16 14.51
C ILE A 108 13.88 -1.30 14.16
N ALA A 109 12.59 -1.66 14.13
CA ALA A 109 12.08 -2.89 13.55
C ALA A 109 11.35 -2.59 12.22
N HIS A 110 11.76 -3.22 11.12
CA HIS A 110 11.23 -2.96 9.79
C HIS A 110 10.40 -4.13 9.29
N ILE A 111 9.10 -3.91 9.09
CA ILE A 111 8.13 -4.88 8.55
C ILE A 111 8.07 -4.73 7.03
N GLN A 112 7.97 -5.85 6.32
CA GLN A 112 8.07 -5.97 4.86
C GLN A 112 9.45 -5.55 4.33
N ALA A 113 10.49 -5.84 5.08
CA ALA A 113 11.86 -5.59 4.71
C ALA A 113 12.31 -6.49 3.54
N GLY A 114 13.25 -6.01 2.73
CA GLY A 114 13.94 -6.79 1.70
C GLY A 114 13.17 -7.05 0.40
N GLU A 115 11.92 -6.64 0.26
CA GLU A 115 11.17 -6.74 -0.99
C GLU A 115 11.69 -5.77 -2.06
N LEU A 116 11.45 -6.09 -3.34
CA LEU A 116 11.73 -5.21 -4.47
C LEU A 116 10.49 -4.42 -4.89
N SER A 117 10.74 -3.24 -5.41
CA SER A 117 9.79 -2.41 -6.17
C SER A 117 10.54 -1.76 -7.32
N GLY A 118 9.88 -1.55 -8.45
CA GLY A 118 10.48 -1.00 -9.66
C GLY A 118 10.50 0.54 -9.70
N ASN A 119 10.42 1.20 -8.56
CA ASN A 119 10.37 2.66 -8.38
C ASN A 119 11.18 3.07 -7.15
N ILE A 120 11.16 4.36 -6.79
CA ILE A 120 11.88 4.93 -5.65
C ILE A 120 11.58 4.20 -4.33
N ASP A 121 10.36 3.63 -4.15
CA ASP A 121 9.99 2.88 -2.95
C ASP A 121 10.93 1.69 -2.71
N GLY A 122 11.41 1.03 -3.79
CA GLY A 122 12.39 -0.06 -3.68
C GLY A 122 13.70 0.39 -3.08
N GLN A 123 14.20 1.55 -3.49
CA GLN A 123 15.43 2.15 -2.95
C GLN A 123 15.22 2.58 -1.49
N ALA A 124 14.11 3.27 -1.22
CA ALA A 124 13.76 3.67 0.14
C ALA A 124 13.69 2.48 1.10
N ARG A 125 13.06 1.36 0.68
CA ARG A 125 12.98 0.13 1.49
C ARG A 125 14.35 -0.42 1.86
N HIS A 126 15.29 -0.46 0.92
CA HIS A 126 16.65 -0.93 1.21
C HIS A 126 17.43 0.04 2.08
N ALA A 127 17.22 1.35 1.90
CA ALA A 127 17.81 2.36 2.77
C ALA A 127 17.27 2.28 4.22
N ILE A 128 15.96 2.08 4.40
CA ILE A 128 15.36 1.77 5.72
C ILE A 128 16.02 0.55 6.35
N GLY A 129 16.24 -0.51 5.54
CA GLY A 129 16.91 -1.72 5.99
C GLY A 129 18.30 -1.45 6.58
N LYS A 130 19.05 -0.49 6.05
CA LYS A 130 20.38 -0.12 6.59
C LYS A 130 20.35 0.54 7.97
N PHE A 131 19.25 1.18 8.30
CA PHE A 131 19.04 1.76 9.63
C PHE A 131 18.35 0.77 10.60
N ALA A 132 17.68 -0.28 10.09
CA ALA A 132 16.90 -1.19 10.90
C ALA A 132 17.79 -2.18 11.69
N HIS A 133 17.35 -2.51 12.89
CA HIS A 133 18.00 -3.47 13.78
C HIS A 133 17.36 -4.86 13.67
N LEU A 134 16.06 -4.93 13.35
CA LEU A 134 15.32 -6.16 13.08
C LEU A 134 14.59 -6.06 11.75
N HIS A 135 14.60 -7.13 10.98
CA HIS A 135 13.98 -7.20 9.66
C HIS A 135 12.95 -8.31 9.62
N PHE A 136 11.70 -7.94 9.38
CA PHE A 136 10.61 -8.89 9.17
C PHE A 136 10.30 -8.99 7.68
N ALA A 137 10.85 -10.03 7.06
CA ALA A 137 10.69 -10.31 5.63
C ALA A 137 9.34 -10.97 5.34
N SER A 138 8.69 -10.58 4.24
CA SER A 138 7.40 -11.12 3.83
C SER A 138 7.49 -12.46 3.11
N ASN A 139 8.68 -12.85 2.66
CA ASN A 139 8.93 -14.09 1.93
C ASN A 139 10.41 -14.44 1.93
N ILE A 140 10.71 -15.67 1.49
CA ILE A 140 12.10 -16.20 1.49
C ILE A 140 13.03 -15.43 0.53
N ASP A 141 12.52 -14.89 -0.57
CA ASP A 141 13.33 -14.11 -1.52
C ASP A 141 13.76 -12.77 -0.88
N ALA A 142 12.87 -12.10 -0.17
CA ALA A 142 13.17 -10.89 0.60
C ALA A 142 14.19 -11.16 1.72
N ALA A 143 14.05 -12.28 2.46
CA ALA A 143 15.00 -12.66 3.51
C ALA A 143 16.40 -12.92 2.93
N LYS A 144 16.50 -13.70 1.85
CA LYS A 144 17.78 -13.95 1.16
C LYS A 144 18.43 -12.67 0.61
N ARG A 145 17.61 -11.70 0.18
CA ARG A 145 18.12 -10.41 -0.31
C ARG A 145 18.71 -9.58 0.82
N LEU A 146 18.08 -9.54 1.99
CA LEU A 146 18.63 -8.89 3.17
C LEU A 146 20.00 -9.47 3.54
N GLU A 147 20.15 -10.80 3.55
CA GLU A 147 21.45 -11.45 3.78
C GLU A 147 22.49 -11.01 2.74
N LYS A 148 22.13 -10.97 1.44
CA LYS A 148 23.01 -10.49 0.36
C LYS A 148 23.37 -9.01 0.47
N LEU A 149 22.51 -8.19 1.07
CA LEU A 149 22.76 -6.78 1.37
C LEU A 149 23.65 -6.58 2.60
N GLY A 150 24.10 -7.69 3.22
CA GLY A 150 25.01 -7.67 4.36
C GLY A 150 24.32 -7.56 5.73
N GLU A 151 23.00 -7.76 5.79
CA GLU A 151 22.31 -7.80 7.08
C GLU A 151 22.62 -9.11 7.82
N GLN A 152 22.83 -9.04 9.12
CA GLN A 152 23.15 -10.18 9.95
C GLN A 152 21.97 -11.15 10.03
N LYS A 153 22.20 -12.44 9.77
CA LYS A 153 21.15 -13.45 9.65
C LYS A 153 20.24 -13.54 10.88
N PHE A 154 20.77 -13.37 12.10
CA PHE A 154 19.98 -13.44 13.33
C PHE A 154 18.98 -12.27 13.47
N ARG A 155 19.17 -11.15 12.74
CA ARG A 155 18.26 -10.01 12.69
C ARG A 155 17.13 -10.19 11.68
N ILE A 156 17.18 -11.22 10.84
CA ILE A 156 16.22 -11.42 9.76
C ILE A 156 15.24 -12.52 10.15
N GLN A 157 13.96 -12.17 10.17
CA GLN A 157 12.86 -13.09 10.46
C GLN A 157 11.92 -13.15 9.25
N ASN A 158 11.74 -14.34 8.65
CA ASN A 158 10.77 -14.54 7.58
C ASN A 158 9.42 -14.94 8.19
N LEU A 159 8.54 -13.96 8.41
CA LEU A 159 7.24 -14.14 9.07
C LEU A 159 6.06 -14.17 8.10
N GLY A 160 6.29 -13.96 6.81
CA GLY A 160 5.23 -13.79 5.83
C GLY A 160 4.76 -12.33 5.71
N ALA A 161 3.83 -12.10 4.80
CA ALA A 161 3.24 -10.79 4.53
C ALA A 161 2.01 -10.58 5.42
N PRO A 162 2.04 -9.64 6.39
CA PRO A 162 0.96 -9.48 7.38
C PRO A 162 -0.43 -9.28 6.77
N GLN A 163 -0.50 -8.59 5.61
CA GLN A 163 -1.76 -8.35 4.92
C GLN A 163 -2.47 -9.62 4.44
N LEU A 164 -1.78 -10.77 4.40
CA LEU A 164 -2.39 -12.04 3.99
C LEU A 164 -3.23 -12.68 5.11
N ASP A 165 -3.03 -12.30 6.35
CA ASP A 165 -3.75 -12.88 7.48
C ASP A 165 -5.25 -12.56 7.44
N ASP A 166 -5.61 -11.37 6.95
CA ASP A 166 -7.02 -10.98 6.74
C ASP A 166 -7.74 -11.82 5.69
N MET A 167 -6.99 -12.40 4.73
CA MET A 167 -7.58 -13.21 3.66
C MET A 167 -8.26 -14.47 4.16
N GLN A 168 -7.92 -14.92 5.36
CA GLN A 168 -8.48 -16.10 6.02
C GLN A 168 -9.75 -15.79 6.82
N ASN A 169 -10.05 -14.51 7.09
CA ASN A 169 -11.20 -14.12 7.90
C ASN A 169 -12.51 -14.14 7.09
N THR A 170 -13.00 -15.35 6.83
CA THR A 170 -14.19 -15.59 6.01
C THR A 170 -15.42 -14.84 6.53
N GLN A 171 -15.60 -14.74 7.84
CA GLN A 171 -16.76 -14.08 8.43
C GLN A 171 -16.77 -12.57 8.16
N LYS A 172 -15.64 -11.88 8.39
CA LYS A 172 -15.53 -10.45 8.09
C LYS A 172 -15.69 -10.18 6.59
N ILE A 173 -15.16 -11.05 5.73
CA ILE A 173 -15.31 -10.95 4.27
C ILE A 173 -16.78 -11.07 3.85
N LEU A 174 -17.53 -12.02 4.40
CA LEU A 174 -18.96 -12.19 4.09
C LEU A 174 -19.81 -11.00 4.56
N ILE A 175 -19.52 -10.45 5.74
CA ILE A 175 -20.18 -9.23 6.22
C ILE A 175 -19.92 -8.06 5.28
N ALA A 176 -18.68 -7.89 4.85
CA ALA A 176 -18.27 -6.83 3.93
C ALA A 176 -18.92 -7.01 2.55
N GLN A 177 -19.03 -8.25 2.05
CA GLN A 177 -19.73 -8.56 0.80
C GLN A 177 -21.19 -8.09 0.86
N LYS A 178 -21.91 -8.43 1.92
CA LYS A 178 -23.32 -7.98 2.09
C LYS A 178 -23.45 -6.44 2.13
N LYS A 179 -22.47 -5.73 2.70
CA LYS A 179 -22.44 -4.26 2.68
C LYS A 179 -22.25 -3.71 1.27
N LEU A 180 -21.33 -4.29 0.49
CA LEU A 180 -21.08 -3.91 -0.89
C LEU A 180 -22.32 -4.17 -1.77
N GLU A 181 -22.99 -5.29 -1.59
CA GLU A 181 -24.21 -5.64 -2.32
C GLU A 181 -25.37 -4.65 -2.04
N LYS A 182 -25.46 -4.14 -0.80
CA LYS A 182 -26.41 -3.09 -0.46
C LYS A 182 -26.07 -1.73 -1.08
N LYS A 183 -24.77 -1.42 -1.16
CA LYS A 183 -24.27 -0.14 -1.69
C LYS A 183 -24.29 -0.10 -3.23
N PHE A 184 -24.05 -1.24 -3.85
CA PHE A 184 -23.93 -1.43 -5.29
C PHE A 184 -24.71 -2.68 -5.70
N VAL A 185 -26.03 -2.55 -5.83
CA VAL A 185 -27.00 -3.67 -5.98
C VAL A 185 -26.65 -4.67 -7.09
N GLU A 186 -25.85 -4.28 -8.08
CA GLU A 186 -25.50 -5.14 -9.20
C GLU A 186 -24.15 -5.87 -9.08
N ILE A 187 -23.29 -5.49 -8.11
CA ILE A 187 -21.93 -6.06 -8.01
C ILE A 187 -21.93 -7.57 -7.82
N SER A 188 -22.92 -8.12 -7.09
CA SER A 188 -22.98 -9.57 -6.84
C SER A 188 -23.42 -10.41 -8.04
N LYS A 189 -23.96 -9.75 -9.09
CA LYS A 189 -24.56 -10.39 -10.27
C LYS A 189 -23.73 -10.27 -11.54
N ILE A 190 -22.64 -9.55 -11.49
CA ILE A 190 -21.82 -9.23 -12.66
C ILE A 190 -20.40 -9.76 -12.52
N ASN A 191 -19.86 -10.23 -13.64
CA ASN A 191 -18.43 -10.50 -13.77
C ASN A 191 -17.70 -9.19 -14.03
N TYR A 192 -16.61 -8.91 -13.33
CA TYR A 192 -15.87 -7.66 -13.46
C TYR A 192 -14.35 -7.83 -13.30
N ALA A 193 -13.62 -6.94 -13.94
CA ALA A 193 -12.20 -6.75 -13.63
C ALA A 193 -12.03 -5.75 -12.49
N LEU A 194 -11.15 -6.08 -11.52
CA LEU A 194 -10.72 -5.16 -10.50
C LEU A 194 -9.47 -4.41 -11.00
N CYS A 195 -9.60 -3.10 -11.19
CA CYS A 195 -8.60 -2.26 -11.82
C CYS A 195 -7.92 -1.33 -10.79
N ILE A 196 -6.60 -1.42 -10.65
CA ILE A 196 -5.85 -0.58 -9.71
C ILE A 196 -4.57 -0.08 -10.39
N PHE A 197 -4.56 1.18 -10.78
CA PHE A 197 -3.43 1.79 -11.47
C PHE A 197 -2.96 3.04 -10.71
N HIS A 198 -1.69 3.02 -10.29
CA HIS A 198 -1.05 4.12 -9.59
C HIS A 198 -0.08 4.85 -10.53
N PRO A 199 0.17 6.16 -10.33
CA PRO A 199 1.23 6.84 -11.02
C PRO A 199 2.59 6.26 -10.62
N VAL A 200 3.57 6.41 -11.50
CA VAL A 200 4.98 6.09 -11.24
C VAL A 200 5.75 7.39 -11.37
N VAL A 201 6.43 7.80 -10.30
CA VAL A 201 7.06 9.12 -10.22
C VAL A 201 8.05 9.33 -11.36
N GLU A 202 8.86 8.30 -11.67
CA GLU A 202 9.84 8.31 -12.74
C GLU A 202 9.21 8.34 -14.16
N GLU A 203 7.91 8.03 -14.26
CA GLU A 203 7.16 8.03 -15.51
C GLU A 203 6.05 9.11 -15.56
N TYR A 204 6.16 10.13 -14.73
CA TYR A 204 5.13 11.19 -14.57
C TYR A 204 4.58 11.71 -15.91
N GLN A 205 5.47 12.05 -16.85
CA GLN A 205 5.11 12.56 -18.19
C GLN A 205 4.29 11.56 -19.02
N ARG A 206 4.38 10.28 -18.73
CA ARG A 206 3.68 9.20 -19.44
C ARG A 206 2.41 8.75 -18.74
N THR A 207 2.15 9.19 -17.52
CA THR A 207 1.02 8.74 -16.69
C THR A 207 -0.31 8.80 -17.42
N LYS A 208 -0.64 9.95 -18.04
CA LYS A 208 -1.88 10.13 -18.81
C LYS A 208 -1.97 9.14 -19.98
N LYS A 209 -0.91 9.01 -20.78
CA LYS A 209 -0.86 8.12 -21.94
C LYS A 209 -1.04 6.66 -21.51
N ASN A 210 -0.25 6.21 -20.53
CA ASN A 210 -0.28 4.82 -20.05
C ASN A 210 -1.66 4.45 -19.49
N TYR A 211 -2.23 5.33 -18.67
CA TYR A 211 -3.57 5.13 -18.13
C TYR A 211 -4.64 5.08 -19.25
N SER A 212 -4.61 6.02 -20.20
CA SER A 212 -5.60 6.06 -21.27
C SER A 212 -5.55 4.82 -22.17
N ILE A 213 -4.35 4.31 -22.45
CA ILE A 213 -4.17 3.06 -23.19
C ILE A 213 -4.83 1.90 -22.45
N LEU A 214 -4.52 1.74 -21.17
CA LEU A 214 -5.09 0.68 -20.32
C LEU A 214 -6.62 0.79 -20.27
N HIS A 215 -7.14 1.98 -19.99
CA HIS A 215 -8.58 2.21 -19.85
C HIS A 215 -9.33 1.88 -21.16
N ASN A 216 -8.85 2.39 -22.31
CA ASN A 216 -9.46 2.13 -23.62
C ASN A 216 -9.40 0.65 -24.02
N PHE A 217 -8.29 -0.04 -23.70
CA PHE A 217 -8.18 -1.48 -23.91
C PHE A 217 -9.24 -2.23 -23.07
N LEU A 218 -9.34 -1.93 -21.80
CA LEU A 218 -10.30 -2.59 -20.92
C LEU A 218 -11.75 -2.28 -21.33
N LYS A 219 -12.03 -1.05 -21.72
CA LYS A 219 -13.35 -0.64 -22.23
C LYS A 219 -13.80 -1.47 -23.46
N LYS A 220 -12.85 -1.85 -24.30
CA LYS A 220 -13.13 -2.67 -25.51
C LYS A 220 -13.31 -4.16 -25.19
N HIS A 221 -12.61 -4.69 -24.18
CA HIS A 221 -12.50 -6.14 -23.95
C HIS A 221 -13.17 -6.63 -22.67
N VAL A 222 -13.51 -5.74 -21.74
CA VAL A 222 -14.08 -6.10 -20.43
C VAL A 222 -15.40 -5.37 -20.23
N LYS A 223 -16.46 -6.11 -19.96
CA LYS A 223 -17.81 -5.55 -19.87
C LYS A 223 -17.95 -4.62 -18.65
N PHE A 224 -17.54 -5.05 -17.45
CA PHE A 224 -17.64 -4.25 -16.24
C PHE A 224 -16.29 -4.09 -15.58
N ARG A 225 -15.98 -2.88 -15.12
CA ARG A 225 -14.69 -2.49 -14.56
C ARG A 225 -14.90 -1.72 -13.27
N ILE A 226 -14.35 -2.27 -12.19
CA ILE A 226 -14.32 -1.60 -10.88
C ILE A 226 -12.92 -1.03 -10.69
N TRP A 227 -12.82 0.28 -10.65
CA TRP A 227 -11.58 1.01 -10.45
C TRP A 227 -11.44 1.44 -8.99
N ILE A 228 -10.30 1.17 -8.40
CA ILE A 228 -9.90 1.77 -7.12
C ILE A 228 -9.03 2.99 -7.42
N SER A 229 -9.36 4.11 -6.79
CA SER A 229 -8.60 5.35 -6.95
C SER A 229 -7.11 5.18 -6.66
N PRO A 230 -6.24 5.90 -7.37
CA PRO A 230 -4.81 5.86 -7.13
C PRO A 230 -4.46 6.39 -5.72
N ASN A 231 -3.25 6.03 -5.27
CA ASN A 231 -2.63 6.62 -4.08
C ASN A 231 -2.33 8.12 -4.27
N SER A 232 -1.72 8.77 -3.26
CA SER A 232 -1.39 10.19 -3.25
C SER A 232 -0.07 10.55 -3.97
N ASP A 233 0.54 9.62 -4.71
CA ASP A 233 1.79 9.90 -5.43
C ASP A 233 1.58 10.94 -6.52
N SER A 234 2.67 11.62 -6.89
CA SER A 234 2.67 12.62 -7.96
C SER A 234 2.07 12.04 -9.25
N GLY A 235 1.08 12.72 -9.82
CA GLY A 235 0.33 12.25 -10.99
C GLY A 235 -1.01 11.58 -10.69
N SER A 236 -1.40 11.43 -9.42
CA SER A 236 -2.70 10.84 -9.05
C SER A 236 -3.89 11.63 -9.62
N ASN A 237 -3.82 12.95 -9.64
CA ASN A 237 -4.85 13.80 -10.24
C ASN A 237 -4.98 13.56 -11.76
N ILE A 238 -3.87 13.33 -12.45
CA ILE A 238 -3.87 13.02 -13.89
C ILE A 238 -4.69 11.76 -14.17
N ILE A 239 -4.57 10.74 -13.31
CA ILE A 239 -5.34 9.49 -13.44
C ILE A 239 -6.82 9.75 -13.18
N LYS A 240 -7.17 10.46 -12.10
CA LYS A 240 -8.58 10.80 -11.78
C LYS A 240 -9.24 11.61 -12.90
N ASP A 241 -8.57 12.61 -13.43
CA ASP A 241 -9.06 13.43 -14.54
C ASP A 241 -9.23 12.60 -15.82
N SER A 242 -8.29 11.70 -16.10
CA SER A 242 -8.35 10.81 -17.25
C SER A 242 -9.50 9.81 -17.11
N PHE A 243 -9.72 9.25 -15.92
CA PHE A 243 -10.87 8.40 -15.64
C PHE A 243 -12.18 9.12 -15.93
N ASN A 244 -12.37 10.32 -15.39
CA ASN A 244 -13.60 11.10 -15.57
C ASN A 244 -13.90 11.41 -17.03
N LYS A 245 -12.88 11.55 -17.87
CA LYS A 245 -13.01 11.79 -19.32
C LYS A 245 -13.30 10.52 -20.14
N LEU A 246 -12.82 9.37 -19.69
CA LEU A 246 -12.85 8.13 -20.47
C LEU A 246 -13.94 7.16 -20.03
N ARG A 247 -14.45 7.28 -18.80
CA ARG A 247 -15.45 6.37 -18.22
C ARG A 247 -16.74 6.29 -19.01
N ASP A 248 -17.37 5.14 -18.94
CA ASP A 248 -18.76 4.92 -19.41
C ASP A 248 -19.63 4.33 -18.28
N SER A 249 -20.86 3.92 -18.62
CA SER A 249 -21.82 3.35 -17.66
C SER A 249 -21.36 2.03 -17.00
N ASN A 250 -20.34 1.38 -17.55
CA ASN A 250 -19.81 0.11 -17.04
C ASN A 250 -18.53 0.30 -16.19
N ASP A 251 -18.15 1.55 -15.93
CA ASP A 251 -17.04 1.90 -15.07
C ASP A 251 -17.54 2.39 -13.70
N LEU A 252 -17.13 1.74 -12.64
CA LEU A 252 -17.36 2.17 -11.27
C LEU A 252 -16.03 2.58 -10.63
N LEU A 253 -15.90 3.86 -10.23
CA LEU A 253 -14.75 4.33 -9.44
C LEU A 253 -15.10 4.33 -7.96
N ILE A 254 -14.21 3.78 -7.15
CA ILE A 254 -14.31 3.79 -5.70
C ILE A 254 -13.06 4.44 -5.13
N ASP A 255 -13.21 5.55 -4.43
CA ASP A 255 -12.07 6.34 -3.93
C ASP A 255 -11.33 5.64 -2.80
N ASN A 256 -12.05 5.08 -1.86
CA ASN A 256 -11.48 4.32 -0.76
C ASN A 256 -12.45 3.22 -0.31
N LEU A 257 -11.89 2.08 0.06
CA LEU A 257 -12.65 0.95 0.59
C LEU A 257 -12.07 0.50 1.92
N PRO A 258 -12.92 0.24 2.91
CA PRO A 258 -12.53 -0.53 4.09
C PRO A 258 -11.87 -1.85 3.67
N ARG A 259 -10.89 -2.29 4.43
CA ARG A 259 -10.04 -3.45 4.10
C ARG A 259 -10.84 -4.68 3.67
N PHE A 260 -11.84 -5.09 4.43
CA PHE A 260 -12.63 -6.29 4.13
C PHE A 260 -13.58 -6.12 2.93
N GLU A 261 -14.02 -4.91 2.64
CA GLU A 261 -14.76 -4.61 1.41
C GLU A 261 -13.86 -4.76 0.17
N TYR A 262 -12.62 -4.26 0.24
CA TYR A 262 -11.62 -4.48 -0.80
C TYR A 262 -11.31 -5.98 -0.99
N ILE A 263 -11.08 -6.72 0.09
CA ILE A 263 -10.84 -8.17 0.04
C ILE A 263 -12.03 -8.89 -0.60
N SER A 264 -13.26 -8.48 -0.29
CA SER A 264 -14.45 -9.03 -0.91
C SER A 264 -14.51 -8.79 -2.41
N LEU A 265 -14.16 -7.58 -2.88
CA LEU A 265 -14.05 -7.30 -4.32
C LEU A 265 -12.97 -8.16 -4.97
N LEU A 266 -11.79 -8.28 -4.36
CA LEU A 266 -10.70 -9.11 -4.88
C LEU A 266 -11.09 -10.58 -4.95
N LYS A 267 -11.82 -11.10 -3.95
CA LYS A 267 -12.31 -12.48 -3.92
C LYS A 267 -13.29 -12.78 -5.04
N ASN A 268 -14.13 -11.82 -5.42
CA ASN A 268 -15.23 -12.01 -6.36
C ASN A 268 -14.94 -11.52 -7.80
N CYS A 269 -13.85 -10.80 -8.06
CA CYS A 269 -13.49 -10.38 -9.42
C CYS A 269 -13.10 -11.57 -10.30
N ASP A 270 -13.19 -11.41 -11.62
CA ASP A 270 -12.66 -12.41 -12.56
C ASP A 270 -11.13 -12.38 -12.56
N PHE A 271 -10.55 -11.18 -12.58
CA PHE A 271 -9.11 -10.94 -12.50
C PHE A 271 -8.83 -9.54 -11.97
N ILE A 272 -7.61 -9.35 -11.48
CA ILE A 272 -7.10 -8.01 -11.12
C ILE A 272 -6.09 -7.53 -12.16
N ILE A 273 -6.16 -6.24 -12.52
CA ILE A 273 -5.27 -5.63 -13.50
C ILE A 273 -4.79 -4.26 -13.05
N GLY A 274 -3.54 -3.96 -13.34
CA GLY A 274 -2.89 -2.67 -13.06
C GLY A 274 -1.47 -2.82 -12.55
N ASN A 275 -1.04 -1.91 -11.67
CA ASN A 275 0.33 -1.90 -11.15
C ASN A 275 0.39 -1.85 -9.62
N SER A 276 -0.67 -2.28 -8.96
CA SER A 276 -0.71 -2.34 -7.48
C SER A 276 0.04 -3.56 -6.95
N SER A 277 0.75 -3.38 -5.84
CA SER A 277 1.37 -4.48 -5.09
C SER A 277 0.34 -5.49 -4.56
N SER A 278 -0.88 -5.05 -4.31
CA SER A 278 -1.98 -5.91 -3.89
C SER A 278 -2.27 -7.02 -4.93
N GLY A 279 -2.22 -6.70 -6.23
CA GLY A 279 -2.36 -7.69 -7.29
C GLY A 279 -1.29 -8.78 -7.22
N ILE A 280 -0.05 -8.42 -6.87
CA ILE A 280 1.07 -9.37 -6.75
C ILE A 280 0.97 -10.22 -5.48
N ILE A 281 0.68 -9.58 -4.34
CA ILE A 281 0.79 -10.22 -3.02
C ILE A 281 -0.50 -10.95 -2.66
N GLU A 282 -1.66 -10.35 -2.94
CA GLU A 282 -2.93 -10.76 -2.32
C GLU A 282 -3.81 -11.62 -3.24
N SER A 283 -3.73 -11.43 -4.57
CA SER A 283 -4.62 -12.10 -5.54
C SER A 283 -4.53 -13.63 -5.50
N ALA A 284 -3.34 -14.16 -5.20
CA ALA A 284 -3.10 -15.59 -5.10
C ALA A 284 -3.90 -16.26 -3.98
N SER A 285 -4.21 -15.55 -2.89
CA SER A 285 -5.00 -16.06 -1.78
C SER A 285 -6.40 -16.53 -2.20
N PHE A 286 -6.93 -15.92 -3.29
CA PHE A 286 -8.22 -16.30 -3.88
C PHE A 286 -8.09 -16.93 -5.27
N LYS A 287 -6.89 -17.36 -5.65
CA LYS A 287 -6.59 -17.96 -6.96
C LYS A 287 -7.02 -17.06 -8.15
N LYS A 288 -6.97 -15.74 -7.96
CA LYS A 288 -7.36 -14.79 -9.01
C LYS A 288 -6.19 -14.49 -9.94
N PRO A 289 -6.40 -14.52 -11.27
CA PRO A 289 -5.39 -14.05 -12.21
C PRO A 289 -5.05 -12.58 -11.96
N CYS A 290 -3.77 -12.24 -12.08
CA CYS A 290 -3.28 -10.87 -11.96
C CYS A 290 -2.51 -10.49 -13.21
N ILE A 291 -2.89 -9.39 -13.85
CA ILE A 291 -2.17 -8.79 -14.97
C ILE A 291 -1.45 -7.55 -14.44
N ASN A 292 -0.15 -7.71 -14.16
CA ASN A 292 0.68 -6.62 -13.67
C ASN A 292 1.25 -5.82 -14.84
N ILE A 293 0.99 -4.50 -14.86
CA ILE A 293 1.32 -3.62 -15.98
C ILE A 293 2.41 -2.62 -15.58
N GLY A 294 3.42 -2.51 -16.46
CA GLY A 294 4.51 -1.56 -16.31
C GLY A 294 5.58 -2.01 -15.31
N ARG A 295 6.43 -1.05 -14.90
CA ARG A 295 7.65 -1.36 -14.14
C ARG A 295 7.51 -1.22 -12.63
N ARG A 296 6.42 -0.66 -12.13
CA ARG A 296 6.25 -0.35 -10.70
C ARG A 296 6.50 -1.55 -9.78
N GLN A 297 6.13 -2.74 -10.23
CA GLN A 297 6.33 -3.99 -9.49
C GLN A 297 7.45 -4.87 -10.07
N LYS A 298 8.33 -4.30 -10.88
CA LYS A 298 9.42 -5.03 -11.53
C LYS A 298 10.27 -5.78 -10.52
N ASN A 299 10.57 -7.04 -10.83
CA ASN A 299 11.37 -7.96 -10.02
C ASN A 299 10.81 -8.27 -8.62
N ARG A 300 9.57 -7.85 -8.30
CA ARG A 300 8.92 -8.26 -7.06
C ARG A 300 8.63 -9.76 -7.10
N PHE A 301 8.84 -10.43 -5.97
CA PHE A 301 8.46 -11.84 -5.84
C PHE A 301 6.97 -12.00 -6.15
N SER A 302 6.67 -12.90 -7.08
CA SER A 302 5.31 -13.20 -7.51
C SER A 302 5.13 -14.70 -7.69
N VAL A 303 3.89 -15.15 -7.60
CA VAL A 303 3.52 -16.55 -7.81
C VAL A 303 2.88 -16.74 -9.20
N ARG A 304 2.56 -17.96 -9.56
CA ARG A 304 2.16 -18.35 -10.94
C ARG A 304 0.90 -17.68 -11.49
N ASN A 305 0.07 -17.06 -10.65
CA ASN A 305 -1.15 -16.36 -11.08
C ASN A 305 -0.87 -14.96 -11.66
N VAL A 306 0.38 -14.50 -11.66
CA VAL A 306 0.75 -13.15 -12.12
C VAL A 306 1.38 -13.22 -13.51
N VAL A 307 0.81 -12.44 -14.44
CA VAL A 307 1.38 -12.16 -15.76
C VAL A 307 1.90 -10.72 -15.76
N ASN A 308 3.19 -10.55 -16.10
CA ASN A 308 3.82 -9.23 -16.17
C ASN A 308 3.84 -8.71 -17.61
N ILE A 309 3.37 -7.50 -17.81
CA ILE A 309 3.39 -6.77 -19.10
C ILE A 309 4.19 -5.48 -18.90
N GLU A 310 5.43 -5.44 -19.37
CA GLU A 310 6.33 -4.29 -19.11
C GLU A 310 5.97 -3.04 -19.92
N VAL A 311 5.39 -3.18 -21.11
CA VAL A 311 5.10 -2.07 -22.00
C VAL A 311 3.66 -2.14 -22.47
N ILE A 312 2.91 -1.06 -22.26
CA ILE A 312 1.57 -0.91 -22.81
C ILE A 312 1.74 -0.36 -24.24
N ASN A 313 1.95 -1.24 -25.20
CA ASN A 313 1.96 -0.89 -26.62
C ASN A 313 0.65 -1.35 -27.29
N TYR A 314 -0.02 -0.40 -27.92
CA TYR A 314 -1.02 -0.73 -28.95
C TYR A 314 -0.27 -1.05 -30.24
N ARG A 315 -0.24 -2.30 -30.62
CA ARG A 315 -0.18 -2.73 -32.00
C ARG A 315 -1.37 -3.65 -32.29
#